data_13535bf473289ed32cc2d3f5972aba7b
#
_entry.id   13535bf473289ed32cc2d3f5972aba7b
#
_cell.length_a   1.000
_cell.length_b   1.000
_cell.length_c   1.000
_cell.angle_alpha   90.00
_cell.angle_beta   90.00
_cell.angle_gamma   90.00
#
_symmetry.space_group_name_H-M   'P 1'
#
loop_
_entity.id
_entity.type
_entity.pdbx_description
1 polymer ?
#
loop_
_entity_poly.entity_id
_entity_poly.type
_entity_poly.pdbx_seq_one_letter_code
_entity_poly.pdbx_strand_id
1 'polypeptide(L)'
;MIKLILLLGIITSLFAQIKDEIFIPITQQQPYNRQKAALGKELFIDKRLSKDKTISCETCHNLEIKATGTSDKITKDNPPTLLNVSLNFIFSKKGEIKNLSEQIKKSLTSDKELNTQESFIISQINKNPKYEAKFKNIYKDGVTFENSVDALTEFIKALNTPLSRFDKFLAGDKTALSEDEQKGFEAFIKYGCASCHNGINLGGNIISVMKNEIINTNEILKVPTLRNISLTKPYFHDGRVNELRDAIEMIRSRIHSGKHDEKECELIYKFLLTLEGNTPEILYE
;
A
#
# COMPACT_ATOMS: atom_id res chain seq x y z
N MET A 1 27.59 10.99 -37.94
CA MET A 1 27.10 9.70 -37.41
C MET A 1 27.68 9.35 -36.05
N ILE A 2 29.00 9.40 -35.81
CA ILE A 2 29.62 9.00 -34.53
C ILE A 2 29.14 9.81 -33.32
N LYS A 3 28.94 11.13 -33.42
CA LYS A 3 28.42 11.98 -32.33
C LYS A 3 26.99 11.67 -31.92
N LEU A 4 26.13 11.21 -32.83
CA LEU A 4 24.74 10.85 -32.55
C LEU A 4 24.67 9.51 -31.84
N ILE A 5 25.52 8.56 -32.18
CA ILE A 5 25.61 7.23 -31.55
C ILE A 5 26.13 7.36 -30.10
N LEU A 6 27.13 8.23 -29.86
CA LEU A 6 27.63 8.53 -28.51
C LEU A 6 26.57 9.21 -27.62
N LEU A 7 25.76 10.11 -28.16
CA LEU A 7 24.69 10.79 -27.41
C LEU A 7 23.57 9.80 -27.03
N LEU A 8 23.18 8.90 -27.94
CA LEU A 8 22.20 7.83 -27.65
C LEU A 8 22.73 6.87 -26.59
N GLY A 9 23.99 6.48 -26.65
CA GLY A 9 24.60 5.59 -25.64
C GLY A 9 24.67 6.21 -24.25
N ILE A 10 24.91 7.51 -24.13
CA ILE A 10 24.92 8.23 -22.84
C ILE A 10 23.48 8.35 -22.27
N ILE A 11 22.50 8.63 -23.10
CA ILE A 11 21.10 8.75 -22.68
C ILE A 11 20.57 7.39 -22.21
N THR A 12 20.86 6.30 -22.90
CA THR A 12 20.44 4.95 -22.50
C THR A 12 21.12 4.48 -21.21
N SER A 13 22.39 4.82 -20.99
CA SER A 13 23.11 4.50 -19.76
C SER A 13 22.57 5.32 -18.56
N LEU A 14 22.25 6.60 -18.77
CA LEU A 14 21.67 7.46 -17.74
C LEU A 14 20.26 7.01 -17.34
N PHE A 15 19.44 6.61 -18.29
CA PHE A 15 18.11 6.03 -18.05
C PHE A 15 18.18 4.70 -17.28
N ALA A 16 19.14 3.84 -17.61
CA ALA A 16 19.37 2.60 -16.89
C ALA A 16 19.79 2.87 -15.44
N GLN A 17 20.68 3.83 -15.21
CA GLN A 17 21.18 4.18 -13.90
C GLN A 17 20.10 4.83 -13.01
N ILE A 18 19.30 5.75 -13.54
CA ILE A 18 18.16 6.36 -12.81
C ILE A 18 17.14 5.30 -12.40
N LYS A 19 16.88 4.31 -13.23
CA LYS A 19 15.97 3.22 -12.95
C LYS A 19 16.39 2.38 -11.76
N ASP A 20 17.67 2.04 -11.67
CA ASP A 20 18.21 1.18 -10.60
C ASP A 20 18.35 1.95 -9.26
N GLU A 21 18.36 3.28 -9.27
CA GLU A 21 18.50 4.11 -8.07
C GLU A 21 17.16 4.48 -7.40
N ILE A 22 16.07 4.62 -8.16
CA ILE A 22 14.81 5.13 -7.63
C ILE A 22 13.71 4.09 -7.45
N PHE A 23 13.84 2.90 -8.05
CA PHE A 23 12.87 1.81 -7.90
C PHE A 23 13.53 0.61 -7.24
N ILE A 24 12.96 0.15 -6.14
CA ILE A 24 13.49 -0.97 -5.35
C ILE A 24 12.55 -2.17 -5.53
N PRO A 25 13.02 -3.33 -6.05
CA PRO A 25 12.19 -4.50 -6.20
C PRO A 25 11.87 -5.16 -4.86
N ILE A 26 10.69 -5.74 -4.74
CA ILE A 26 10.34 -6.65 -3.64
C ILE A 26 10.59 -8.09 -4.14
N THR A 27 11.77 -8.62 -3.85
CA THR A 27 12.22 -9.92 -4.37
C THR A 27 11.81 -11.10 -3.50
N GLN A 28 11.42 -10.86 -2.26
CA GLN A 28 11.04 -11.91 -1.31
C GLN A 28 10.03 -11.40 -0.29
N GLN A 29 9.33 -12.35 0.35
CA GLN A 29 8.47 -12.08 1.49
C GLN A 29 9.29 -11.50 2.64
N GLN A 30 8.79 -10.44 3.29
CA GLN A 30 9.38 -9.96 4.55
C GLN A 30 9.28 -11.02 5.65
N PRO A 31 10.32 -11.17 6.48
CA PRO A 31 10.23 -12.06 7.64
C PRO A 31 9.12 -11.62 8.61
N TYR A 32 8.30 -12.58 9.04
CA TYR A 32 7.30 -12.39 10.08
C TYR A 32 7.14 -13.66 10.92
N ASN A 33 6.61 -13.51 12.13
CA ASN A 33 6.30 -14.64 12.99
C ASN A 33 4.91 -15.19 12.64
N ARG A 34 4.83 -16.42 12.09
CA ARG A 34 3.57 -17.04 11.66
C ARG A 34 2.54 -17.20 12.78
N GLN A 35 2.98 -17.59 13.98
CA GLN A 35 2.03 -17.79 15.11
C GLN A 35 1.44 -16.44 15.56
N LYS A 36 2.27 -15.41 15.65
CA LYS A 36 1.80 -14.05 15.97
C LYS A 36 0.90 -13.50 14.86
N ALA A 37 1.27 -13.72 13.60
CA ALA A 37 0.47 -13.25 12.45
C ALA A 37 -0.91 -13.92 12.39
N ALA A 38 -1.00 -15.22 12.65
CA ALA A 38 -2.27 -15.93 12.72
C ALA A 38 -3.16 -15.39 13.85
N LEU A 39 -2.60 -15.14 15.04
CA LEU A 39 -3.31 -14.47 16.13
C LEU A 39 -3.73 -13.05 15.74
N GLY A 40 -2.84 -12.31 15.09
CA GLY A 40 -3.12 -10.95 14.59
C GLY A 40 -4.25 -10.92 13.58
N LYS A 41 -4.35 -11.91 12.67
CA LYS A 41 -5.46 -12.05 11.73
C LYS A 41 -6.79 -12.22 12.47
N GLU A 42 -6.83 -13.06 13.51
CA GLU A 42 -8.04 -13.24 14.32
C GLU A 42 -8.45 -11.93 15.04
N LEU A 43 -7.48 -11.17 15.57
CA LEU A 43 -7.76 -9.88 16.18
C LEU A 43 -8.22 -8.83 15.14
N PHE A 44 -7.68 -8.89 13.93
CA PHE A 44 -8.00 -7.98 12.85
C PHE A 44 -9.48 -8.07 12.41
N ILE A 45 -10.05 -9.26 12.43
CA ILE A 45 -11.45 -9.51 12.05
C ILE A 45 -12.42 -9.40 13.24
N ASP A 46 -11.93 -9.28 14.46
CA ASP A 46 -12.75 -9.35 15.66
C ASP A 46 -13.46 -8.03 15.99
N LYS A 47 -14.73 -7.94 15.66
CA LYS A 47 -15.57 -6.78 15.94
C LYS A 47 -15.72 -6.45 17.44
N ARG A 48 -15.50 -7.42 18.33
CA ARG A 48 -15.61 -7.20 19.78
C ARG A 48 -14.57 -6.22 20.31
N LEU A 49 -13.50 -5.96 19.54
CA LEU A 49 -12.44 -5.03 19.90
C LEU A 49 -12.82 -3.56 19.68
N SER A 50 -13.89 -3.26 18.93
CA SER A 50 -14.41 -1.89 18.82
C SER A 50 -15.37 -1.57 19.98
N LYS A 51 -15.51 -0.30 20.32
CA LYS A 51 -16.32 0.20 21.42
C LYS A 51 -17.76 -0.30 21.39
N ASP A 52 -18.38 -0.24 20.24
CA ASP A 52 -19.77 -0.65 19.99
C ASP A 52 -19.90 -2.08 19.49
N LYS A 53 -18.77 -2.78 19.24
CA LYS A 53 -18.69 -4.15 18.74
C LYS A 53 -19.30 -4.36 17.35
N THR A 54 -19.39 -3.32 16.55
CA THR A 54 -20.01 -3.36 15.22
C THR A 54 -18.99 -3.44 14.09
N ILE A 55 -17.77 -2.89 14.31
CA ILE A 55 -16.70 -2.81 13.32
C ILE A 55 -15.43 -3.53 13.79
N SER A 56 -14.62 -3.90 12.83
CA SER A 56 -13.25 -4.41 13.01
C SER A 56 -12.33 -3.74 11.99
N CYS A 57 -11.04 -4.01 12.02
CA CYS A 57 -10.11 -3.53 10.99
C CYS A 57 -10.56 -4.00 9.60
N GLU A 58 -11.03 -5.25 9.48
CA GLU A 58 -11.54 -5.83 8.24
C GLU A 58 -12.74 -5.06 7.67
N THR A 59 -13.52 -4.39 8.50
CA THR A 59 -14.69 -3.62 8.03
C THR A 59 -14.27 -2.54 7.03
N CYS A 60 -13.08 -1.94 7.19
CA CYS A 60 -12.52 -0.94 6.29
C CYS A 60 -11.42 -1.51 5.39
N HIS A 61 -10.73 -2.57 5.82
CA HIS A 61 -9.64 -3.22 5.10
C HIS A 61 -10.01 -4.66 4.78
N ASN A 62 -10.91 -4.85 3.82
CA ASN A 62 -11.50 -6.15 3.50
C ASN A 62 -10.45 -7.14 2.99
N LEU A 63 -10.32 -8.28 3.67
CA LEU A 63 -9.35 -9.32 3.33
C LEU A 63 -9.74 -10.11 2.06
N GLU A 64 -11.03 -10.24 1.74
CA GLU A 64 -11.51 -10.93 0.53
C GLU A 64 -11.07 -10.18 -0.74
N ILE A 65 -11.02 -8.85 -0.68
CA ILE A 65 -10.48 -8.00 -1.75
C ILE A 65 -9.03 -7.61 -1.48
N LYS A 66 -8.26 -8.52 -0.89
CA LYS A 66 -6.82 -8.42 -0.64
C LYS A 66 -6.42 -7.21 0.20
N ALA A 67 -7.12 -6.98 1.30
CA ALA A 67 -6.87 -5.88 2.24
C ALA A 67 -6.85 -4.49 1.58
N THR A 68 -7.69 -4.31 0.59
CA THR A 68 -7.94 -3.01 -0.04
C THR A 68 -9.06 -2.29 0.69
N GLY A 69 -9.12 -0.97 0.56
CA GLY A 69 -10.18 -0.20 1.19
C GLY A 69 -11.57 -0.48 0.60
N THR A 70 -12.59 -0.40 1.44
CA THR A 70 -13.99 -0.37 1.02
C THR A 70 -14.56 0.97 1.46
N SER A 71 -14.68 1.91 0.54
CA SER A 71 -14.82 3.31 0.87
C SER A 71 -16.15 3.76 1.44
N ASP A 72 -17.21 2.99 1.31
CA ASP A 72 -18.45 3.74 1.12
C ASP A 72 -19.30 3.99 2.31
N LYS A 73 -18.99 3.53 3.52
CA LYS A 73 -20.05 3.59 4.54
C LYS A 73 -19.65 4.07 5.92
N ILE A 74 -18.36 4.14 6.24
CA ILE A 74 -17.94 4.44 7.60
C ILE A 74 -17.13 5.73 7.70
N THR A 75 -16.31 6.02 6.71
CA THR A 75 -15.49 7.24 6.65
C THR A 75 -15.68 7.97 5.34
N LYS A 76 -15.46 9.29 5.34
CA LYS A 76 -15.43 10.10 4.10
C LYS A 76 -14.15 9.86 3.28
N ASP A 77 -13.15 9.24 3.88
CA ASP A 77 -11.87 8.95 3.27
C ASP A 77 -11.87 7.50 2.75
N ASN A 78 -11.24 7.29 1.61
CA ASN A 78 -10.96 5.97 1.07
C ASN A 78 -9.84 5.29 1.89
N PRO A 79 -10.11 4.19 2.61
CA PRO A 79 -9.07 3.51 3.37
C PRO A 79 -7.96 3.00 2.46
N PRO A 80 -6.68 3.28 2.76
CA PRO A 80 -5.57 2.81 1.94
C PRO A 80 -5.42 1.28 2.04
N THR A 81 -4.87 0.66 1.00
CA THR A 81 -4.49 -0.76 1.06
C THR A 81 -3.48 -1.02 2.17
N LEU A 82 -3.59 -2.18 2.81
CA LEU A 82 -2.59 -2.69 3.77
C LEU A 82 -1.50 -3.54 3.10
N LEU A 83 -1.66 -3.87 1.81
CA LEU A 83 -0.64 -4.62 1.07
C LEU A 83 0.67 -3.81 1.04
N ASN A 84 1.76 -4.45 1.42
CA ASN A 84 3.10 -3.87 1.48
C ASN A 84 3.28 -2.68 2.44
N VAL A 85 2.27 -2.34 3.27
CA VAL A 85 2.37 -1.18 4.16
C VAL A 85 3.50 -1.31 5.18
N SER A 86 3.90 -2.53 5.54
CA SER A 86 5.04 -2.79 6.43
C SER A 86 6.40 -2.33 5.86
N LEU A 87 6.47 -2.06 4.56
CA LEU A 87 7.64 -1.50 3.89
C LEU A 87 7.69 0.04 3.96
N ASN A 88 6.68 0.67 4.54
CA ASN A 88 6.67 2.10 4.76
C ASN A 88 7.40 2.47 6.06
N PHE A 89 7.96 3.70 6.07
CA PHE A 89 8.52 4.33 7.26
C PHE A 89 7.78 5.60 7.66
N ILE A 90 6.71 5.97 6.91
CA ILE A 90 5.74 7.01 7.29
C ILE A 90 4.32 6.47 7.13
N PHE A 91 3.48 6.77 8.12
CA PHE A 91 2.11 6.28 8.24
C PHE A 91 1.16 7.45 8.48
N SER A 92 -0.14 7.18 8.60
CA SER A 92 -1.23 8.14 8.60
C SER A 92 -1.44 8.84 7.25
N LYS A 93 -2.57 9.54 7.10
CA LYS A 93 -2.92 10.30 5.89
C LYS A 93 -1.90 11.40 5.58
N LYS A 94 -1.31 12.02 6.61
CA LYS A 94 -0.34 13.13 6.49
C LYS A 94 1.13 12.69 6.67
N GLY A 95 1.40 11.41 6.91
CA GLY A 95 2.76 10.91 7.12
C GLY A 95 3.40 11.28 8.47
N GLU A 96 2.59 11.58 9.47
CA GLU A 96 3.03 12.06 10.79
C GLU A 96 3.60 10.94 11.68
N ILE A 97 3.11 9.71 11.51
CA ILE A 97 3.52 8.55 12.29
C ILE A 97 4.71 7.88 11.59
N LYS A 98 5.72 7.43 12.34
CA LYS A 98 6.98 6.92 11.83
C LYS A 98 7.16 5.41 11.99
N ASN A 99 6.19 4.74 12.60
CA ASN A 99 6.30 3.34 12.85
C ASN A 99 4.93 2.62 12.79
N LEU A 100 4.92 1.39 12.29
CA LEU A 100 3.69 0.64 12.04
C LEU A 100 2.94 0.32 13.33
N SER A 101 3.62 -0.05 14.41
CA SER A 101 2.96 -0.38 15.69
C SER A 101 2.29 0.85 16.31
N GLU A 102 2.86 2.05 16.17
CA GLU A 102 2.21 3.30 16.60
C GLU A 102 0.97 3.59 15.75
N GLN A 103 1.02 3.35 14.43
CA GLN A 103 -0.16 3.47 13.59
C GLN A 103 -1.26 2.54 14.06
N ILE A 104 -0.94 1.28 14.35
CA ILE A 104 -1.90 0.29 14.85
C ILE A 104 -2.48 0.72 16.20
N LYS A 105 -1.65 1.17 17.16
CA LYS A 105 -2.11 1.72 18.44
C LYS A 105 -3.11 2.85 18.24
N LYS A 106 -2.80 3.78 17.32
CA LYS A 106 -3.68 4.90 17.00
C LYS A 106 -5.00 4.41 16.39
N SER A 107 -4.97 3.46 15.48
CA SER A 107 -6.17 2.89 14.86
C SER A 107 -7.08 2.19 15.88
N LEU A 108 -6.50 1.51 16.86
CA LEU A 108 -7.25 0.87 17.93
C LEU A 108 -7.96 1.90 18.85
N THR A 109 -7.34 3.05 19.12
CA THR A 109 -7.80 4.02 20.11
C THR A 109 -8.49 5.26 19.52
N SER A 110 -8.35 5.51 18.22
CA SER A 110 -8.94 6.67 17.54
C SER A 110 -10.47 6.63 17.56
N ASP A 111 -11.08 7.76 17.86
CA ASP A 111 -12.53 7.99 17.82
C ASP A 111 -13.13 7.85 16.41
N LYS A 112 -12.28 7.95 15.38
CA LYS A 112 -12.66 7.79 13.97
C LYS A 112 -12.59 6.36 13.47
N GLU A 113 -12.01 5.44 14.28
CA GLU A 113 -11.80 4.04 13.93
C GLU A 113 -12.45 3.14 15.01
N LEU A 114 -11.70 2.34 15.76
CA LEU A 114 -12.30 1.42 16.73
C LEU A 114 -12.82 2.09 18.01
N ASN A 115 -12.43 3.33 18.28
CA ASN A 115 -12.89 4.19 19.37
C ASN A 115 -12.89 3.50 20.73
N THR A 116 -11.78 2.86 21.09
CA THR A 116 -11.70 2.08 22.33
C THR A 116 -10.47 2.46 23.16
N GLN A 117 -10.35 1.84 24.33
CA GLN A 117 -9.23 2.01 25.25
C GLN A 117 -8.47 0.68 25.41
N GLU A 118 -7.18 0.76 25.76
CA GLU A 118 -6.32 -0.40 25.98
C GLU A 118 -6.93 -1.42 26.95
N SER A 119 -7.43 -0.93 28.11
CA SER A 119 -8.08 -1.76 29.12
C SER A 119 -9.33 -2.46 28.60
N PHE A 120 -10.08 -1.84 27.69
CA PHE A 120 -11.24 -2.45 27.07
C PHE A 120 -10.83 -3.60 26.15
N ILE A 121 -9.81 -3.37 25.28
CA ILE A 121 -9.28 -4.40 24.38
C ILE A 121 -8.83 -5.62 25.18
N ILE A 122 -7.99 -5.43 26.20
CA ILE A 122 -7.53 -6.50 27.11
C ILE A 122 -8.70 -7.23 27.71
N SER A 123 -9.72 -6.50 28.20
CA SER A 123 -10.92 -7.10 28.79
C SER A 123 -11.71 -7.95 27.77
N GLN A 124 -11.84 -7.49 26.50
CA GLN A 124 -12.56 -8.29 25.50
C GLN A 124 -11.80 -9.55 25.11
N ILE A 125 -10.49 -9.49 24.99
CA ILE A 125 -9.62 -10.64 24.70
C ILE A 125 -9.71 -11.66 25.82
N ASN A 126 -9.59 -11.26 27.09
CA ASN A 126 -9.67 -12.13 28.26
C ASN A 126 -11.05 -12.80 28.48
N LYS A 127 -12.13 -12.25 27.92
CA LYS A 127 -13.45 -12.90 27.92
C LYS A 127 -13.52 -14.12 27.01
N ASN A 128 -12.52 -14.34 26.16
CA ASN A 128 -12.46 -15.50 25.29
C ASN A 128 -11.32 -16.44 25.71
N PRO A 129 -11.62 -17.59 26.34
CA PRO A 129 -10.59 -18.53 26.79
C PRO A 129 -9.67 -19.03 25.68
N LYS A 130 -10.17 -19.08 24.43
CA LYS A 130 -9.34 -19.47 23.27
C LYS A 130 -8.25 -18.43 22.99
N TYR A 131 -8.56 -17.15 23.12
CA TYR A 131 -7.54 -16.09 22.98
C TYR A 131 -6.53 -16.15 24.12
N GLU A 132 -7.00 -16.25 25.36
CA GLU A 132 -6.10 -16.33 26.51
C GLU A 132 -5.08 -17.47 26.36
N ALA A 133 -5.53 -18.66 25.94
CA ALA A 133 -4.65 -19.79 25.68
C ALA A 133 -3.65 -19.52 24.55
N LYS A 134 -4.09 -18.90 23.43
CA LYS A 134 -3.21 -18.55 22.32
C LYS A 134 -2.16 -17.52 22.74
N PHE A 135 -2.55 -16.47 23.46
CA PHE A 135 -1.62 -15.48 23.96
C PHE A 135 -0.57 -16.07 24.88
N LYS A 136 -0.97 -16.93 25.84
CA LYS A 136 -0.04 -17.62 26.75
C LYS A 136 0.97 -18.54 26.03
N ASN A 137 0.56 -19.13 24.91
CA ASN A 137 1.46 -19.97 24.12
C ASN A 137 2.46 -19.16 23.29
N ILE A 138 2.14 -17.93 22.92
CA ILE A 138 2.95 -17.09 22.03
C ILE A 138 3.77 -16.07 22.83
N TYR A 139 3.19 -15.54 23.91
CA TYR A 139 3.77 -14.46 24.70
C TYR A 139 3.92 -14.87 26.17
N LYS A 140 5.12 -14.70 26.70
CA LYS A 140 5.42 -15.02 28.10
C LYS A 140 4.50 -14.29 29.09
N ASP A 141 4.17 -13.03 28.78
CA ASP A 141 3.34 -12.17 29.63
C ASP A 141 1.83 -12.32 29.37
N GLY A 142 1.44 -13.21 28.46
CA GLY A 142 0.04 -13.47 28.09
C GLY A 142 -0.63 -12.27 27.37
N VAL A 143 -1.85 -11.94 27.77
CA VAL A 143 -2.66 -10.89 27.15
C VAL A 143 -2.22 -9.52 27.68
N THR A 144 -1.61 -8.73 26.83
CA THR A 144 -1.33 -7.30 27.04
C THR A 144 -1.76 -6.50 25.82
N PHE A 145 -1.86 -5.18 25.95
CA PHE A 145 -2.12 -4.30 24.79
C PHE A 145 -0.98 -4.36 23.80
N GLU A 146 0.25 -4.32 24.29
CA GLU A 146 1.47 -4.40 23.48
C GLU A 146 1.55 -5.73 22.69
N ASN A 147 1.23 -6.86 23.31
CA ASN A 147 1.22 -8.16 22.65
C ASN A 147 0.12 -8.23 21.57
N SER A 148 -1.01 -7.57 21.80
CA SER A 148 -2.10 -7.46 20.81
C SER A 148 -1.66 -6.60 19.60
N VAL A 149 -0.96 -5.49 19.85
CA VAL A 149 -0.38 -4.63 18.80
C VAL A 149 0.72 -5.37 18.05
N ASP A 150 1.57 -6.13 18.75
CA ASP A 150 2.63 -6.92 18.13
C ASP A 150 2.05 -8.03 17.22
N ALA A 151 1.04 -8.75 17.68
CA ALA A 151 0.35 -9.75 16.86
C ALA A 151 -0.26 -9.12 15.58
N LEU A 152 -0.96 -7.99 15.71
CA LEU A 152 -1.49 -7.23 14.56
C LEU A 152 -0.36 -6.75 13.64
N THR A 153 0.76 -6.30 14.19
CA THR A 153 1.93 -5.86 13.41
C THR A 153 2.50 -7.02 12.59
N GLU A 154 2.64 -8.20 13.18
CA GLU A 154 3.12 -9.39 12.46
C GLU A 154 2.12 -9.84 11.37
N PHE A 155 0.82 -9.72 11.60
CA PHE A 155 -0.17 -9.95 10.56
C PHE A 155 -0.03 -8.97 9.40
N ILE A 156 0.12 -7.67 9.68
CA ILE A 156 0.31 -6.66 8.62
C ILE A 156 1.62 -6.88 7.86
N LYS A 157 2.70 -7.34 8.50
CA LYS A 157 3.93 -7.74 7.81
C LYS A 157 3.73 -8.93 6.87
N ALA A 158 2.84 -9.86 7.23
CA ALA A 158 2.50 -11.00 6.39
C ALA A 158 1.75 -10.59 5.10
N LEU A 159 1.15 -9.38 5.04
CA LEU A 159 0.46 -8.85 3.86
C LEU A 159 1.41 -8.29 2.79
N ASN A 160 2.61 -8.81 2.70
CA ASN A 160 3.60 -8.41 1.70
C ASN A 160 3.38 -9.18 0.38
N THR A 161 3.49 -8.47 -0.76
CA THR A 161 3.21 -9.02 -2.10
C THR A 161 4.46 -8.94 -2.99
N PRO A 162 5.44 -9.83 -2.83
CA PRO A 162 6.67 -9.81 -3.61
C PRO A 162 6.48 -10.35 -5.03
N LEU A 163 7.54 -10.23 -5.83
CA LEU A 163 7.69 -10.88 -7.12
C LEU A 163 6.64 -10.47 -8.17
N SER A 164 6.20 -9.21 -8.15
CA SER A 164 5.46 -8.66 -9.29
C SER A 164 6.27 -8.78 -10.58
N ARG A 165 5.61 -8.70 -11.74
CA ARG A 165 6.34 -8.70 -13.02
C ARG A 165 7.32 -7.53 -13.11
N PHE A 166 6.96 -6.38 -12.54
CA PHE A 166 7.87 -5.24 -12.46
C PHE A 166 9.06 -5.51 -11.54
N ASP A 167 8.88 -6.23 -10.41
CA ASP A 167 10.00 -6.62 -9.55
C ASP A 167 11.00 -7.52 -10.27
N LYS A 168 10.50 -8.51 -11.03
CA LYS A 168 11.33 -9.41 -11.85
C LYS A 168 12.10 -8.62 -12.91
N PHE A 169 11.44 -7.66 -13.55
CA PHE A 169 12.08 -6.78 -14.53
C PHE A 169 13.18 -5.91 -13.92
N LEU A 170 12.94 -5.34 -12.73
CA LEU A 170 13.96 -4.59 -11.98
C LEU A 170 15.13 -5.50 -11.56
N ALA A 171 14.84 -6.76 -11.18
CA ALA A 171 15.85 -7.76 -10.81
C ALA A 171 16.64 -8.31 -12.01
N GLY A 172 16.38 -7.84 -13.25
CA GLY A 172 17.17 -8.17 -14.44
C GLY A 172 16.46 -9.03 -15.48
N ASP A 173 15.28 -9.61 -15.20
CA ASP A 173 14.49 -10.35 -16.17
C ASP A 173 13.79 -9.39 -17.15
N LYS A 174 14.46 -9.11 -18.27
CA LYS A 174 13.94 -8.20 -19.29
C LYS A 174 12.70 -8.74 -20.01
N THR A 175 12.42 -10.04 -19.88
CA THR A 175 11.25 -10.69 -20.49
C THR A 175 10.00 -10.62 -19.62
N ALA A 176 10.12 -10.20 -18.35
CA ALA A 176 9.02 -10.08 -17.42
C ALA A 176 7.98 -9.03 -17.82
N LEU A 177 8.37 -8.04 -18.63
CA LEU A 177 7.49 -7.02 -19.20
C LEU A 177 7.45 -7.12 -20.72
N SER A 178 6.26 -7.01 -21.31
CA SER A 178 6.08 -6.85 -22.75
C SER A 178 6.63 -5.50 -23.23
N GLU A 179 6.79 -5.35 -24.54
CA GLU A 179 7.26 -4.11 -25.16
C GLU A 179 6.36 -2.90 -24.81
N ASP A 180 5.03 -3.09 -24.85
CA ASP A 180 4.08 -2.05 -24.48
C ASP A 180 4.19 -1.64 -23.01
N GLU A 181 4.38 -2.60 -22.09
CA GLU A 181 4.55 -2.35 -20.67
C GLU A 181 5.86 -1.62 -20.36
N GLN A 182 6.94 -1.94 -21.10
CA GLN A 182 8.20 -1.21 -21.00
C GLN A 182 8.05 0.23 -21.51
N LYS A 183 7.37 0.44 -22.64
CA LYS A 183 7.02 1.79 -23.14
C LYS A 183 6.13 2.53 -22.14
N GLY A 184 5.22 1.82 -21.45
CA GLY A 184 4.41 2.39 -20.39
C GLY A 184 5.22 2.85 -19.19
N PHE A 185 6.23 2.08 -18.79
CA PHE A 185 7.17 2.47 -17.76
C PHE A 185 8.01 3.70 -18.16
N GLU A 186 8.48 3.75 -19.40
CA GLU A 186 9.17 4.93 -19.94
C GLU A 186 8.26 6.17 -19.95
N ALA A 187 7.01 6.01 -20.36
CA ALA A 187 6.01 7.07 -20.31
C ALA A 187 5.73 7.54 -18.86
N PHE A 188 5.63 6.63 -17.90
CA PHE A 188 5.48 6.93 -16.48
C PHE A 188 6.62 7.81 -15.94
N ILE A 189 7.86 7.54 -16.34
CA ILE A 189 9.02 8.38 -16.01
C ILE A 189 8.96 9.72 -16.76
N LYS A 190 8.72 9.68 -18.06
CA LYS A 190 8.68 10.86 -18.95
C LYS A 190 7.66 11.90 -18.49
N TYR A 191 6.50 11.45 -18.00
CA TYR A 191 5.45 12.34 -17.49
C TYR A 191 5.62 12.72 -16.02
N GLY A 192 6.75 12.39 -15.40
CA GLY A 192 7.08 12.82 -14.05
C GLY A 192 6.34 12.08 -12.93
N CYS A 193 5.60 11.02 -13.22
CA CYS A 193 4.91 10.22 -12.20
C CYS A 193 5.91 9.65 -11.17
N ALA A 194 7.10 9.26 -11.64
CA ALA A 194 8.19 8.74 -10.83
C ALA A 194 8.73 9.75 -9.81
N SER A 195 8.49 11.06 -9.95
CA SER A 195 8.92 12.06 -8.97
C SER A 195 8.24 11.89 -7.60
N CYS A 196 7.02 11.37 -7.60
CA CYS A 196 6.23 11.09 -6.40
C CYS A 196 6.04 9.58 -6.16
N HIS A 197 5.95 8.79 -7.23
CA HIS A 197 5.72 7.36 -7.18
C HIS A 197 7.02 6.59 -7.45
N ASN A 198 7.90 6.54 -6.45
CA ASN A 198 9.19 5.87 -6.49
C ASN A 198 9.46 5.06 -5.20
N GLY A 199 10.68 4.56 -5.03
CA GLY A 199 11.08 3.72 -3.93
C GLY A 199 10.49 2.32 -3.99
N ILE A 200 10.54 1.60 -2.86
CA ILE A 200 10.11 0.21 -2.76
C ILE A 200 8.61 0.04 -3.01
N ASN A 201 7.79 1.01 -2.59
CA ASN A 201 6.32 0.95 -2.71
C ASN A 201 5.75 1.83 -3.83
N LEU A 202 6.57 2.41 -4.69
CA LEU A 202 6.13 3.37 -5.70
C LEU A 202 5.16 4.42 -5.07
N GLY A 203 5.61 5.09 -4.02
CA GLY A 203 4.83 5.93 -3.12
C GLY A 203 4.85 5.38 -1.69
N GLY A 204 3.90 5.75 -0.85
CA GLY A 204 3.79 5.27 0.53
C GLY A 204 4.77 5.93 1.52
N ASN A 205 5.90 6.40 1.04
CA ASN A 205 6.99 6.99 1.83
C ASN A 205 7.32 8.44 1.45
N ILE A 206 6.49 9.08 0.64
CA ILE A 206 6.64 10.45 0.17
C ILE A 206 5.44 11.26 0.60
N ILE A 207 5.70 12.50 0.99
CA ILE A 207 4.69 13.51 1.30
C ILE A 207 4.68 14.52 0.17
N SER A 208 3.52 14.76 -0.41
CA SER A 208 3.37 15.73 -1.49
C SER A 208 2.42 16.87 -1.10
N VAL A 209 2.80 18.07 -1.49
CA VAL A 209 1.95 19.26 -1.46
C VAL A 209 1.33 19.42 -2.85
N MET A 210 0.45 18.52 -3.23
CA MET A 210 -0.29 18.71 -4.47
C MET A 210 -1.39 19.74 -4.22
N LYS A 211 -1.19 20.95 -4.77
CA LYS A 211 -2.25 21.95 -4.80
C LYS A 211 -3.43 21.42 -5.61
N ASN A 212 -4.37 20.99 -4.98
CA ASN A 212 -5.80 21.08 -4.90
C ASN A 212 -6.77 20.76 -5.99
N GLU A 213 -6.46 20.88 -7.22
CA GLU A 213 -7.48 20.59 -8.22
C GLU A 213 -7.58 19.09 -8.55
N ILE A 214 -6.49 18.34 -8.30
CA ILE A 214 -6.43 16.90 -8.59
C ILE A 214 -7.12 16.10 -7.48
N ILE A 215 -6.82 16.43 -6.23
CA ILE A 215 -7.29 15.66 -5.05
C ILE A 215 -8.33 16.39 -4.21
N ASN A 216 -8.80 17.53 -4.72
CA ASN A 216 -9.85 18.36 -4.10
C ASN A 216 -9.59 18.71 -2.61
N THR A 217 -8.35 18.93 -2.24
CA THR A 217 -7.95 19.33 -0.88
C THR A 217 -6.71 20.24 -0.91
N ASN A 218 -6.59 21.18 0.03
CA ASN A 218 -5.41 22.01 0.28
C ASN A 218 -4.45 21.34 1.26
N GLU A 219 -4.67 20.08 1.59
CA GLU A 219 -3.89 19.39 2.60
C GLU A 219 -2.59 18.81 2.02
N ILE A 220 -1.57 18.78 2.86
CA ILE A 220 -0.38 17.97 2.62
C ILE A 220 -0.75 16.52 2.87
N LEU A 221 -0.56 15.66 1.88
CA LEU A 221 -0.93 14.26 1.96
C LEU A 221 0.24 13.35 1.64
N LYS A 222 0.22 12.17 2.25
CA LYS A 222 1.12 11.09 1.87
C LYS A 222 0.73 10.58 0.48
N VAL A 223 1.72 10.46 -0.41
CA VAL A 223 1.53 9.87 -1.74
C VAL A 223 1.15 8.39 -1.55
N PRO A 224 0.03 7.92 -2.12
CA PRO A 224 -0.36 6.51 -2.00
C PRO A 224 0.60 5.60 -2.77
N THR A 225 0.73 4.35 -2.32
CA THR A 225 1.43 3.32 -3.07
C THR A 225 0.73 3.02 -4.39
N LEU A 226 1.50 2.68 -5.43
CA LEU A 226 0.96 2.12 -6.67
C LEU A 226 1.11 0.59 -6.74
N ARG A 227 1.79 -0.04 -5.79
CA ARG A 227 1.83 -1.50 -5.73
C ARG A 227 0.41 -2.07 -5.58
N ASN A 228 0.10 -3.05 -6.41
CA ASN A 228 -1.22 -3.69 -6.48
C ASN A 228 -2.37 -2.73 -6.85
N ILE A 229 -2.07 -1.62 -7.53
CA ILE A 229 -3.07 -0.59 -7.86
C ILE A 229 -4.27 -1.14 -8.65
N SER A 230 -4.06 -2.18 -9.47
CA SER A 230 -5.12 -2.89 -10.19
C SER A 230 -6.20 -3.48 -9.29
N LEU A 231 -5.86 -3.77 -8.02
CA LEU A 231 -6.74 -4.42 -7.04
C LEU A 231 -7.37 -3.43 -6.05
N THR A 232 -6.95 -2.17 -6.05
CA THR A 232 -7.21 -1.23 -4.94
C THR A 232 -8.18 -0.12 -5.29
N LYS A 233 -9.14 -0.39 -6.16
CA LYS A 233 -10.27 0.53 -6.41
C LYS A 233 -11.16 0.67 -5.17
N PRO A 234 -11.83 1.84 -4.96
CA PRO A 234 -11.78 3.05 -5.78
C PRO A 234 -10.49 3.86 -5.59
N TYR A 235 -10.24 4.83 -6.48
CA TYR A 235 -9.02 5.61 -6.50
C TYR A 235 -9.21 7.00 -5.90
N PHE A 236 -8.07 7.64 -5.54
CA PHE A 236 -7.96 8.87 -4.77
C PHE A 236 -8.34 8.73 -3.29
N HIS A 237 -8.04 9.77 -2.50
CA HIS A 237 -8.25 9.77 -1.05
C HIS A 237 -9.73 9.75 -0.65
N ASP A 238 -10.61 10.17 -1.56
CA ASP A 238 -12.06 10.21 -1.37
C ASP A 238 -12.80 9.10 -2.15
N GLY A 239 -12.07 8.23 -2.85
CA GLY A 239 -12.64 7.11 -3.58
C GLY A 239 -13.54 7.48 -4.77
N ARG A 240 -13.44 8.72 -5.29
CA ARG A 240 -14.38 9.24 -6.31
C ARG A 240 -14.23 8.66 -7.71
N VAL A 241 -13.20 7.86 -7.97
CA VAL A 241 -12.93 7.26 -9.28
C VAL A 241 -12.83 5.75 -9.16
N ASN A 242 -13.61 5.01 -9.94
CA ASN A 242 -13.65 3.56 -9.88
C ASN A 242 -12.74 2.87 -10.91
N GLU A 243 -12.45 3.55 -12.02
CA GLU A 243 -11.64 2.97 -13.08
C GLU A 243 -10.23 3.53 -13.10
N LEU A 244 -9.22 2.63 -13.19
CA LEU A 244 -7.81 3.03 -13.16
C LEU A 244 -7.45 3.91 -14.36
N ARG A 245 -8.04 3.66 -15.53
CA ARG A 245 -7.83 4.50 -16.72
C ARG A 245 -8.27 5.93 -16.48
N ASP A 246 -9.46 6.12 -15.90
CA ASP A 246 -10.00 7.45 -15.59
C ASP A 246 -9.10 8.19 -14.57
N ALA A 247 -8.57 7.46 -13.59
CA ALA A 247 -7.63 8.03 -12.62
C ALA A 247 -6.33 8.50 -13.28
N ILE A 248 -5.77 7.72 -14.22
CA ILE A 248 -4.56 8.09 -14.97
C ILE A 248 -4.84 9.34 -15.82
N GLU A 249 -5.94 9.35 -16.55
CA GLU A 249 -6.33 10.48 -17.41
C GLU A 249 -6.54 11.76 -16.59
N MET A 250 -7.23 11.66 -15.46
CA MET A 250 -7.47 12.79 -14.57
C MET A 250 -6.18 13.39 -14.03
N ILE A 251 -5.21 12.57 -13.61
CA ILE A 251 -3.92 13.06 -13.13
C ILE A 251 -3.13 13.69 -14.28
N ARG A 252 -3.08 13.01 -15.42
CA ARG A 252 -2.31 13.46 -16.56
C ARG A 252 -2.81 14.78 -17.13
N SER A 253 -4.11 14.94 -17.29
CA SER A 253 -4.73 16.18 -17.81
C SER A 253 -4.40 17.42 -16.96
N ARG A 254 -4.03 17.22 -15.69
CA ARG A 254 -3.75 18.30 -14.74
C ARG A 254 -2.26 18.58 -14.55
N ILE A 255 -1.40 17.55 -14.72
CA ILE A 255 0.04 17.73 -14.66
C ILE A 255 0.59 18.32 -15.96
N HIS A 256 -0.01 17.95 -17.09
CA HIS A 256 0.40 18.41 -18.41
C HIS A 256 -0.75 19.10 -19.13
N SER A 257 -0.61 20.42 -19.35
CA SER A 257 -1.53 21.26 -20.12
C SER A 257 -1.48 21.00 -21.65
N GLY A 258 -0.76 19.95 -22.09
CA GLY A 258 -0.62 19.57 -23.50
C GLY A 258 -1.72 18.66 -24.02
N LYS A 259 -1.67 18.37 -25.34
CA LYS A 259 -2.63 17.47 -26.00
C LYS A 259 -2.66 16.12 -25.27
N HIS A 260 -3.88 15.69 -24.94
CA HIS A 260 -4.17 14.39 -24.41
C HIS A 260 -3.80 13.31 -25.43
N ASP A 261 -2.91 12.40 -25.07
CA ASP A 261 -2.54 11.24 -25.87
C ASP A 261 -3.06 9.97 -25.20
N GLU A 262 -4.22 9.50 -25.64
CA GLU A 262 -4.90 8.30 -25.13
C GLU A 262 -3.98 7.07 -25.22
N LYS A 263 -3.16 6.99 -26.26
CA LYS A 263 -2.24 5.86 -26.43
C LYS A 263 -1.19 5.80 -25.32
N GLU A 264 -0.67 6.92 -24.88
CA GLU A 264 0.30 6.94 -23.78
C GLU A 264 -0.37 6.66 -22.42
N CYS A 265 -1.62 7.11 -22.20
CA CYS A 265 -2.40 6.70 -21.03
C CYS A 265 -2.62 5.20 -20.99
N GLU A 266 -2.94 4.58 -22.12
CA GLU A 266 -3.10 3.13 -22.21
C GLU A 266 -1.78 2.38 -21.96
N LEU A 267 -0.64 2.87 -22.43
CA LEU A 267 0.66 2.29 -22.12
C LEU A 267 0.98 2.38 -20.62
N ILE A 268 0.74 3.54 -19.98
CA ILE A 268 0.91 3.69 -18.53
C ILE A 268 -0.02 2.73 -17.77
N TYR A 269 -1.27 2.60 -18.19
CA TYR A 269 -2.20 1.64 -17.62
C TYR A 269 -1.66 0.21 -17.68
N LYS A 270 -1.17 -0.24 -18.84
CA LYS A 270 -0.55 -1.57 -19.01
C LYS A 270 0.65 -1.75 -18.06
N PHE A 271 1.50 -0.74 -17.92
CA PHE A 271 2.60 -0.76 -16.95
C PHE A 271 2.08 -0.93 -15.52
N LEU A 272 1.08 -0.16 -15.09
CA LEU A 272 0.56 -0.23 -13.73
C LEU A 272 -0.02 -1.60 -13.38
N LEU A 273 -0.53 -2.36 -14.35
CA LEU A 273 -0.97 -3.75 -14.14
C LEU A 273 0.19 -4.70 -13.79
N THR A 274 1.43 -4.35 -14.13
CA THR A 274 2.62 -5.16 -13.80
C THR A 274 3.04 -5.07 -12.34
N LEU A 275 2.44 -4.17 -11.57
CA LEU A 275 2.76 -3.88 -10.17
C LEU A 275 2.04 -4.83 -9.19
N GLU A 276 1.23 -5.75 -9.68
CA GLU A 276 0.58 -6.77 -8.87
C GLU A 276 1.57 -7.86 -8.51
N GLY A 277 1.81 -8.05 -7.21
CA GLY A 277 2.69 -9.08 -6.68
C GLY A 277 1.93 -10.34 -6.26
N ASN A 278 2.66 -11.33 -5.75
CA ASN A 278 2.07 -12.59 -5.28
C ASN A 278 1.13 -12.34 -4.12
N THR A 279 -0.04 -12.98 -4.13
CA THR A 279 -1.00 -12.91 -3.02
C THR A 279 -0.39 -13.50 -1.75
N PRO A 280 -0.47 -12.80 -0.59
CA PRO A 280 0.07 -13.31 0.67
C PRO A 280 -0.59 -14.62 1.10
N GLU A 281 0.22 -15.62 1.49
CA GLU A 281 -0.28 -16.94 1.93
C GLU A 281 -1.24 -16.83 3.11
N ILE A 282 -0.97 -15.93 4.05
CA ILE A 282 -1.77 -15.72 5.27
C ILE A 282 -3.24 -15.39 4.97
N LEU A 283 -3.58 -14.93 3.77
CA LEU A 283 -4.96 -14.65 3.38
C LEU A 283 -5.77 -15.92 3.10
N TYR A 284 -5.10 -17.04 2.83
CA TYR A 284 -5.72 -18.36 2.57
C TYR A 284 -5.74 -19.28 3.80
N GLU A 285 -5.01 -18.96 4.84
CA GLU A 285 -4.99 -19.64 6.15
C GLU A 285 -6.17 -19.16 7.02
#